data_ebbae2dcc95cbcc3751b4fabf66a87a9
#
_entry.id   ebbae2dcc95cbcc3751b4fabf66a87a9
#
_cell.length_a   1.000
_cell.length_b   1.000
_cell.length_c   1.000
_cell.angle_alpha   90.00
_cell.angle_beta   90.00
_cell.angle_gamma   90.00
#
_symmetry.space_group_name_H-M   'P 1'
#
loop_
_entity.id
_entity.type
_entity.pdbx_description
1 polymer ?
#
loop_
_entity_poly.entity_id
_entity_poly.type
_entity_poly.pdbx_seq_one_letter_code
_entity_poly.pdbx_strand_id
1 'polypeptide(L)'
;MSSIAFSVSLKYLFMAKKYKSFKIKEMTASLGAEVVGLDITSKLSKTKLNELHQAWLEHQVLFFRDQPFTPEQHVSFTKNFGELQGPGYMPTLDGFPNVYVQEYPALYKGIVSDVDWHIDASFMKKPLKGAVLHALNVPATGGDTAWVNLYKAYDLLSKPMQKLCSNLTAVHDNFYKNLTNVLDNYGAKGYEMARQATPPSVHPLVCKHPETGKKCLFYSELMVSHFNELNDEENKVIKEFLVNHIKKPELYCRFKWENDSVAFWDNRCTAHKGIFDFGQEHRLMHRVAIQGETKPKN
;
A
#
# COMPACT_ATOMS: atom_id res chain seq x y z
N MET A 1 13.12 -8.44 44.30
CA MET A 1 13.05 -7.82 42.94
C MET A 1 13.92 -8.60 41.93
N SER A 2 13.73 -9.93 41.74
CA SER A 2 14.59 -10.67 40.79
C SER A 2 13.89 -11.79 39.99
N SER A 3 12.56 -11.88 40.00
CA SER A 3 11.87 -12.99 39.28
C SER A 3 11.20 -12.56 37.94
N ILE A 4 11.09 -11.27 37.62
CA ILE A 4 10.43 -10.80 36.41
C ILE A 4 11.39 -10.73 35.21
N ALA A 5 12.67 -10.46 35.45
CA ALA A 5 13.67 -10.35 34.37
C ALA A 5 14.04 -11.70 33.73
N PHE A 6 13.92 -12.85 34.47
CA PHE A 6 14.26 -14.17 33.97
C PHE A 6 13.18 -14.79 33.07
N SER A 7 11.91 -14.39 33.24
CA SER A 7 10.78 -14.92 32.45
C SER A 7 10.72 -14.36 31.03
N VAL A 8 11.22 -13.16 30.78
CA VAL A 8 11.22 -12.52 29.47
C VAL A 8 12.31 -13.10 28.56
N SER A 9 13.47 -13.46 29.11
CA SER A 9 14.59 -14.04 28.36
C SER A 9 14.32 -15.45 27.83
N LEU A 10 13.56 -16.29 28.56
CA LEU A 10 13.21 -17.64 28.09
C LEU A 10 12.14 -17.68 27.00
N LYS A 11 11.28 -16.70 26.92
CA LYS A 11 10.25 -16.63 25.85
C LYS A 11 10.86 -16.35 24.48
N TYR A 12 12.01 -15.68 24.41
CA TYR A 12 12.74 -15.44 23.17
C TYR A 12 13.61 -16.61 22.69
N LEU A 13 13.89 -17.58 23.55
CA LEU A 13 14.80 -18.70 23.23
C LEU A 13 14.09 -19.91 22.58
N PHE A 14 12.76 -19.99 22.61
CA PHE A 14 12.00 -21.15 22.12
C PHE A 14 10.98 -20.85 21.05
N MET A 15 10.98 -19.66 20.42
CA MET A 15 10.25 -19.48 19.18
C MET A 15 11.01 -20.20 18.06
N ALA A 16 10.56 -21.39 17.68
CA ALA A 16 11.00 -22.06 16.46
C ALA A 16 10.99 -21.01 15.33
N LYS A 17 12.08 -20.91 14.56
CA LYS A 17 12.19 -19.97 13.45
C LYS A 17 10.96 -20.17 12.55
N LYS A 18 10.04 -19.22 12.57
CA LYS A 18 8.78 -19.28 11.82
C LYS A 18 9.03 -19.41 10.32
N TYR A 19 10.11 -18.76 9.85
CA TYR A 19 10.60 -18.84 8.48
C TYR A 19 12.01 -19.43 8.50
N LYS A 20 12.26 -20.43 7.63
CA LYS A 20 13.55 -21.11 7.55
C LYS A 20 14.53 -20.39 6.63
N SER A 21 13.99 -19.71 5.60
CA SER A 21 14.79 -19.13 4.51
C SER A 21 15.29 -17.72 4.79
N PHE A 22 14.74 -17.02 5.78
CA PHE A 22 15.09 -15.65 6.12
C PHE A 22 14.71 -15.31 7.57
N LYS A 23 15.12 -14.13 8.01
CA LYS A 23 14.72 -13.58 9.31
C LYS A 23 13.73 -12.43 9.10
N ILE A 24 12.87 -12.24 10.08
CA ILE A 24 11.95 -11.09 10.15
C ILE A 24 12.41 -10.15 11.25
N LYS A 25 12.42 -8.84 10.93
CA LYS A 25 12.57 -7.75 11.87
C LYS A 25 11.35 -6.87 11.76
N GLU A 26 10.44 -6.99 12.73
CA GLU A 26 9.19 -6.20 12.74
C GLU A 26 9.48 -4.70 12.81
N MET A 27 8.78 -3.91 12.01
CA MET A 27 8.89 -2.45 12.00
C MET A 27 8.09 -1.83 13.15
N THR A 28 6.88 -2.31 13.34
CA THR A 28 5.98 -1.88 14.43
C THR A 28 5.16 -3.07 14.92
N ALA A 29 4.50 -2.92 16.06
CA ALA A 29 3.52 -3.91 16.55
C ALA A 29 2.23 -3.97 15.71
N SER A 30 2.09 -3.12 14.70
CA SER A 30 0.89 -3.03 13.87
C SER A 30 1.07 -3.72 12.53
N LEU A 31 2.09 -3.37 11.80
CA LEU A 31 2.41 -3.91 10.47
C LEU A 31 3.85 -3.58 10.10
N GLY A 32 4.26 -4.18 9.00
CA GLY A 32 5.55 -3.94 8.38
C GLY A 32 6.67 -4.80 8.98
N ALA A 33 7.42 -5.45 8.12
CA ALA A 33 8.58 -6.22 8.52
C ALA A 33 9.70 -6.15 7.49
N GLU A 34 10.92 -5.99 7.97
CA GLU A 34 12.12 -6.10 7.16
C GLU A 34 12.53 -7.57 7.05
N VAL A 35 12.70 -8.05 5.82
CA VAL A 35 13.16 -9.41 5.50
C VAL A 35 14.68 -9.38 5.39
N VAL A 36 15.35 -10.10 6.28
CA VAL A 36 16.81 -10.10 6.38
C VAL A 36 17.39 -11.43 5.96
N GLY A 37 18.40 -11.38 5.09
CA GLY A 37 19.13 -12.57 4.64
C GLY A 37 18.47 -13.31 3.48
N LEU A 38 17.65 -12.64 2.69
CA LEU A 38 17.07 -13.15 1.45
C LEU A 38 17.40 -12.22 0.29
N ASP A 39 18.06 -12.76 -0.72
CA ASP A 39 18.23 -12.13 -2.03
C ASP A 39 17.00 -12.45 -2.89
N ILE A 40 16.25 -11.39 -3.27
CA ILE A 40 15.05 -11.48 -4.13
C ILE A 40 15.34 -11.11 -5.58
N THR A 41 16.57 -10.74 -5.91
CA THR A 41 17.00 -10.49 -7.31
C THR A 41 17.21 -11.80 -8.06
N SER A 42 17.44 -12.89 -7.34
CA SER A 42 17.63 -14.23 -7.89
C SER A 42 16.31 -15.02 -7.97
N LYS A 43 16.30 -16.08 -8.76
CA LYS A 43 15.15 -17.02 -8.83
C LYS A 43 14.96 -17.71 -7.47
N LEU A 44 13.79 -17.50 -6.87
CA LEU A 44 13.45 -18.12 -5.60
C LEU A 44 12.88 -19.53 -5.75
N SER A 45 13.21 -20.43 -4.80
CA SER A 45 12.57 -21.74 -4.72
C SER A 45 11.11 -21.61 -4.27
N LYS A 46 10.31 -22.64 -4.56
CA LYS A 46 8.89 -22.70 -4.14
C LYS A 46 8.74 -22.55 -2.61
N THR A 47 9.66 -23.12 -1.84
CA THR A 47 9.67 -22.98 -0.36
C THR A 47 9.86 -21.54 0.05
N LYS A 48 10.84 -20.82 -0.51
CA LYS A 48 11.09 -19.40 -0.23
C LYS A 48 9.88 -18.52 -0.60
N LEU A 49 9.27 -18.78 -1.77
CA LEU A 49 8.07 -18.07 -2.23
C LEU A 49 6.88 -18.30 -1.30
N ASN A 50 6.65 -19.52 -0.84
CA ASN A 50 5.57 -19.82 0.11
C ASN A 50 5.79 -19.14 1.47
N GLU A 51 7.03 -19.15 1.99
CA GLU A 51 7.37 -18.45 3.22
C GLU A 51 7.21 -16.93 3.09
N LEU A 52 7.61 -16.34 1.94
CA LEU A 52 7.40 -14.92 1.65
C LEU A 52 5.91 -14.57 1.56
N HIS A 53 5.12 -15.41 0.89
CA HIS A 53 3.68 -15.20 0.80
C HIS A 53 3.03 -15.22 2.18
N GLN A 54 3.42 -16.18 3.04
CA GLN A 54 2.95 -16.24 4.42
C GLN A 54 3.35 -15.00 5.22
N ALA A 55 4.61 -14.56 5.11
CA ALA A 55 5.10 -13.35 5.77
C ALA A 55 4.36 -12.10 5.29
N TRP A 56 4.08 -12.00 3.99
CA TRP A 56 3.33 -10.91 3.39
C TRP A 56 1.90 -10.81 3.93
N LEU A 57 1.18 -11.94 4.04
CA LEU A 57 -0.15 -11.99 4.63
C LEU A 57 -0.15 -11.65 6.13
N GLU A 58 0.92 -11.96 6.82
CA GLU A 58 1.05 -11.73 8.26
C GLU A 58 1.44 -10.29 8.60
N HIS A 59 2.43 -9.74 7.88
CA HIS A 59 2.99 -8.42 8.17
C HIS A 59 2.42 -7.31 7.26
N GLN A 60 1.62 -7.62 6.25
CA GLN A 60 0.94 -6.77 5.26
C GLN A 60 1.89 -5.98 4.36
N VAL A 61 3.07 -5.62 4.82
CA VAL A 61 4.14 -5.02 4.00
C VAL A 61 5.49 -5.59 4.40
N LEU A 62 6.26 -6.01 3.40
CA LEU A 62 7.63 -6.51 3.56
C LEU A 62 8.61 -5.53 2.94
N PHE A 63 9.72 -5.31 3.63
CA PHE A 63 10.81 -4.45 3.18
C PHE A 63 12.08 -5.26 3.00
N PHE A 64 12.85 -4.90 1.99
CA PHE A 64 14.14 -5.52 1.69
C PHE A 64 15.17 -4.41 1.46
N ARG A 65 16.39 -4.61 1.94
CA ARG A 65 17.54 -3.75 1.70
C ARG A 65 18.48 -4.39 0.69
N ASP A 66 19.27 -3.58 0.01
CA ASP A 66 20.34 -4.03 -0.89
C ASP A 66 19.85 -5.01 -1.98
N GLN A 67 18.78 -4.65 -2.68
CA GLN A 67 18.18 -5.43 -3.76
C GLN A 67 18.25 -4.69 -5.10
N PRO A 68 19.40 -4.67 -5.77
CA PRO A 68 19.58 -3.93 -7.03
C PRO A 68 18.87 -4.65 -8.20
N PHE A 69 17.55 -4.53 -8.25
CA PHE A 69 16.75 -5.13 -9.31
C PHE A 69 17.09 -4.56 -10.69
N THR A 70 17.32 -5.43 -11.67
CA THR A 70 17.06 -5.07 -13.06
C THR A 70 15.53 -5.04 -13.30
N PRO A 71 15.05 -4.34 -14.35
CA PRO A 71 13.62 -4.36 -14.70
C PRO A 71 13.06 -5.77 -14.88
N GLU A 72 13.81 -6.68 -15.51
CA GLU A 72 13.44 -8.08 -15.71
C GLU A 72 13.29 -8.83 -14.38
N GLN A 73 14.22 -8.62 -13.45
CA GLN A 73 14.20 -9.24 -12.13
C GLN A 73 13.01 -8.74 -11.31
N HIS A 74 12.73 -7.43 -11.36
CA HIS A 74 11.58 -6.82 -10.70
C HIS A 74 10.27 -7.41 -11.21
N VAL A 75 10.09 -7.49 -12.52
CA VAL A 75 8.94 -8.12 -13.17
C VAL A 75 8.84 -9.61 -12.80
N SER A 76 9.95 -10.35 -12.90
CA SER A 76 9.99 -11.78 -12.59
C SER A 76 9.67 -12.09 -11.13
N PHE A 77 10.19 -11.31 -10.19
CA PHE A 77 9.89 -11.44 -8.77
C PHE A 77 8.39 -11.22 -8.50
N THR A 78 7.86 -10.09 -8.98
CA THR A 78 6.46 -9.70 -8.73
C THR A 78 5.47 -10.70 -9.33
N LYS A 79 5.77 -11.25 -10.50
CA LYS A 79 4.92 -12.25 -11.20
C LYS A 79 4.69 -13.54 -10.40
N ASN A 80 5.56 -13.89 -9.45
CA ASN A 80 5.32 -15.04 -8.57
C ASN A 80 4.09 -14.90 -7.65
N PHE A 81 3.56 -13.70 -7.50
CA PHE A 81 2.44 -13.40 -6.58
C PHE A 81 1.11 -13.12 -7.29
N GLY A 82 1.08 -13.18 -8.62
CA GLY A 82 -0.12 -13.02 -9.44
C GLY A 82 0.16 -12.41 -10.80
N GLU A 83 -0.88 -12.27 -11.61
CA GLU A 83 -0.81 -11.59 -12.90
C GLU A 83 -0.47 -10.11 -12.70
N LEU A 84 0.37 -9.59 -13.58
CA LEU A 84 0.80 -8.21 -13.50
C LEU A 84 -0.23 -7.26 -14.11
N GLN A 85 -0.37 -6.09 -13.52
CA GLN A 85 -1.14 -5.02 -14.14
C GLN A 85 -0.46 -4.60 -15.45
N GLY A 86 -1.24 -4.53 -16.53
CA GLY A 86 -0.81 -3.98 -17.81
C GLY A 86 -0.62 -2.46 -17.76
N PRO A 87 -0.14 -1.87 -18.87
CA PRO A 87 0.07 -0.43 -18.96
C PRO A 87 -1.24 0.33 -18.74
N GLY A 88 -1.16 1.43 -18.00
CA GLY A 88 -2.24 2.36 -17.73
C GLY A 88 -1.90 3.75 -18.25
N TYR A 89 -2.41 4.78 -17.59
CA TYR A 89 -2.13 6.18 -17.93
C TYR A 89 -0.80 6.71 -17.35
N MET A 90 -0.19 6.00 -16.41
CA MET A 90 1.09 6.39 -15.82
C MET A 90 2.24 6.00 -16.76
N PRO A 91 3.35 6.79 -16.77
CA PRO A 91 4.51 6.45 -17.57
C PRO A 91 5.10 5.09 -17.16
N THR A 92 5.50 4.33 -18.17
CA THR A 92 6.17 3.03 -18.00
C THR A 92 7.59 3.09 -18.55
N LEU A 93 8.45 2.22 -18.06
CA LEU A 93 9.80 2.08 -18.56
C LEU A 93 9.79 1.54 -20.00
N ASP A 94 10.61 2.10 -20.88
CA ASP A 94 10.72 1.64 -22.26
C ASP A 94 11.11 0.15 -22.33
N GLY A 95 10.39 -0.61 -23.15
CA GLY A 95 10.53 -2.07 -23.22
C GLY A 95 9.87 -2.86 -22.07
N PHE A 96 9.36 -2.19 -21.00
CA PHE A 96 8.78 -2.82 -19.82
C PHE A 96 7.42 -2.25 -19.45
N PRO A 97 6.33 -2.60 -20.15
CA PRO A 97 5.01 -1.99 -19.96
C PRO A 97 4.38 -2.23 -18.58
N ASN A 98 4.91 -3.15 -17.79
CA ASN A 98 4.47 -3.42 -16.42
C ASN A 98 5.30 -2.67 -15.35
N VAL A 99 6.37 -1.97 -15.74
CA VAL A 99 7.23 -1.21 -14.83
C VAL A 99 6.86 0.26 -14.91
N TYR A 100 6.12 0.74 -13.91
CA TYR A 100 5.75 2.16 -13.81
C TYR A 100 6.90 2.97 -13.26
N VAL A 101 7.19 4.11 -13.89
CA VAL A 101 8.23 5.05 -13.49
C VAL A 101 7.60 6.15 -12.64
N GLN A 102 8.12 6.33 -11.43
CA GLN A 102 7.76 7.42 -10.54
C GLN A 102 9.01 8.29 -10.34
N GLU A 103 9.10 9.34 -11.14
CA GLU A 103 10.26 10.23 -11.14
C GLU A 103 9.87 11.65 -10.74
N TYR A 104 10.65 12.20 -9.82
CA TYR A 104 10.63 13.60 -9.43
C TYR A 104 12.04 14.15 -9.72
N PRO A 105 12.26 14.83 -10.87
CA PRO A 105 13.55 15.39 -11.25
C PRO A 105 14.05 16.39 -10.21
N ALA A 106 15.36 16.54 -10.09
CA ALA A 106 15.95 17.60 -9.29
C ALA A 106 15.40 18.97 -9.72
N LEU A 107 15.15 19.85 -8.75
CA LEU A 107 14.53 21.17 -8.97
C LEU A 107 13.10 21.12 -9.51
N TYR A 108 12.39 20.02 -9.29
CA TYR A 108 10.98 19.90 -9.65
C TYR A 108 10.19 21.02 -8.97
N LYS A 109 9.58 21.90 -9.80
CA LYS A 109 8.78 23.05 -9.33
C LYS A 109 7.29 22.75 -9.19
N GLY A 110 6.86 21.52 -9.48
CA GLY A 110 5.47 21.10 -9.32
C GLY A 110 5.07 21.11 -7.83
N ILE A 111 3.80 21.33 -7.58
CA ILE A 111 3.24 21.17 -6.23
C ILE A 111 3.28 19.67 -5.92
N VAL A 112 4.30 19.24 -5.19
CA VAL A 112 4.30 17.92 -4.57
C VAL A 112 3.49 18.08 -3.29
N SER A 113 2.17 18.01 -3.42
CA SER A 113 1.31 17.95 -2.24
C SER A 113 1.45 16.58 -1.60
N ASP A 114 1.43 16.53 -0.28
CA ASP A 114 1.29 15.28 0.45
C ASP A 114 0.14 14.47 -0.17
N VAL A 115 0.48 13.31 -0.71
CA VAL A 115 -0.55 12.42 -1.24
C VAL A 115 -1.33 11.86 -0.05
N ASP A 116 -2.65 12.05 -0.05
CA ASP A 116 -3.52 11.50 0.98
C ASP A 116 -3.41 9.97 1.05
N TRP A 117 -3.78 9.40 2.19
CA TRP A 117 -3.81 7.96 2.37
C TRP A 117 -4.68 7.29 1.32
N HIS A 118 -4.12 6.36 0.56
CA HIS A 118 -4.82 5.72 -0.54
C HIS A 118 -4.56 4.21 -0.63
N ILE A 119 -5.52 3.55 -1.23
CA ILE A 119 -5.45 2.17 -1.68
C ILE A 119 -5.29 2.25 -3.20
N ASP A 120 -4.22 1.70 -3.74
CA ASP A 120 -3.93 1.77 -5.18
C ASP A 120 -5.09 1.23 -6.01
N ALA A 121 -5.50 2.01 -6.99
CA ALA A 121 -6.56 1.68 -7.94
C ALA A 121 -7.87 1.19 -7.28
N SER A 122 -8.19 1.68 -6.08
CA SER A 122 -9.44 1.32 -5.40
C SER A 122 -10.70 1.72 -6.16
N PHE A 123 -10.58 2.62 -7.14
CA PHE A 123 -11.65 2.98 -8.09
C PHE A 123 -11.95 1.87 -9.12
N MET A 124 -11.12 0.85 -9.25
CA MET A 124 -11.37 -0.29 -10.14
C MET A 124 -12.37 -1.28 -9.52
N LYS A 125 -13.18 -1.94 -10.35
CA LYS A 125 -14.08 -3.03 -9.90
C LYS A 125 -13.35 -4.15 -9.17
N LYS A 126 -12.10 -4.41 -9.55
CA LYS A 126 -11.16 -5.31 -8.90
C LYS A 126 -9.89 -4.52 -8.60
N PRO A 127 -9.78 -3.90 -7.42
CA PRO A 127 -8.57 -3.16 -7.02
C PRO A 127 -7.33 -4.04 -7.06
N LEU A 128 -6.15 -3.42 -7.18
CA LEU A 128 -4.89 -4.15 -7.19
C LEU A 128 -4.74 -5.06 -5.97
N LYS A 129 -4.14 -6.24 -6.17
CA LYS A 129 -3.82 -7.20 -5.10
C LYS A 129 -2.68 -6.69 -4.23
N GLY A 130 -1.65 -6.14 -4.85
CA GLY A 130 -0.46 -5.63 -4.19
C GLY A 130 0.48 -4.97 -5.18
N ALA A 131 1.59 -4.46 -4.70
CA ALA A 131 2.64 -3.92 -5.57
C ALA A 131 4.02 -4.06 -4.93
N VAL A 132 5.03 -4.06 -5.78
CA VAL A 132 6.45 -4.03 -5.43
C VAL A 132 7.03 -2.71 -5.91
N LEU A 133 7.60 -1.93 -5.00
CA LEU A 133 8.22 -0.63 -5.27
C LEU A 133 9.72 -0.73 -5.00
N HIS A 134 10.53 -0.41 -5.98
CA HIS A 134 11.99 -0.43 -5.93
C HIS A 134 12.54 1.00 -5.99
N ALA A 135 13.43 1.34 -5.08
CA ALA A 135 14.10 2.63 -5.01
C ALA A 135 15.39 2.61 -5.84
N LEU A 136 15.46 3.43 -6.90
CA LEU A 136 16.67 3.53 -7.73
C LEU A 136 17.54 4.72 -7.29
N ASN A 137 16.91 5.86 -7.07
CA ASN A 137 17.56 7.04 -6.54
C ASN A 137 16.62 7.74 -5.56
N VAL A 138 17.07 7.88 -4.32
CA VAL A 138 16.26 8.50 -3.28
C VAL A 138 17.05 9.56 -2.53
N PRO A 139 16.37 10.63 -2.06
CA PRO A 139 16.99 11.68 -1.26
C PRO A 139 17.65 11.13 0.00
N ALA A 140 18.72 11.77 0.45
CA ALA A 140 19.40 11.42 1.69
C ALA A 140 18.48 11.59 2.94
N THR A 141 17.55 12.54 2.85
CA THR A 141 16.58 12.84 3.91
C THR A 141 15.20 13.07 3.31
N GLY A 142 14.17 12.60 3.99
CA GLY A 142 12.78 12.70 3.52
C GLY A 142 12.42 11.69 2.41
N GLY A 143 11.30 11.89 1.77
CA GLY A 143 10.79 11.03 0.70
C GLY A 143 10.32 9.66 1.16
N ASP A 144 10.07 9.47 2.45
CA ASP A 144 9.60 8.23 3.04
C ASP A 144 8.21 7.83 2.51
N THR A 145 7.84 6.60 2.76
CA THR A 145 6.47 6.12 2.56
C THR A 145 5.92 5.53 3.85
N ALA A 146 4.66 5.81 4.14
CA ALA A 146 3.97 5.26 5.29
C ALA A 146 2.85 4.30 4.83
N TRP A 147 2.65 3.20 5.56
CA TRP A 147 1.57 2.23 5.36
C TRP A 147 0.75 2.08 6.64
N VAL A 148 -0.58 2.04 6.52
CA VAL A 148 -1.53 1.87 7.63
C VAL A 148 -2.19 0.50 7.56
N ASN A 149 -2.35 -0.15 8.72
CA ASN A 149 -3.00 -1.44 8.88
C ASN A 149 -4.53 -1.26 8.96
N LEU A 150 -5.22 -1.58 7.89
CA LEU A 150 -6.69 -1.44 7.81
C LEU A 150 -7.44 -2.55 8.56
N TYR A 151 -6.82 -3.69 8.88
CA TYR A 151 -7.37 -4.67 9.81
C TYR A 151 -7.48 -4.06 11.21
N LYS A 152 -6.35 -3.57 11.72
CA LYS A 152 -6.29 -2.97 13.06
C LYS A 152 -7.13 -1.69 13.15
N ALA A 153 -7.20 -0.91 12.06
CA ALA A 153 -8.10 0.22 11.96
C ALA A 153 -9.56 -0.19 12.16
N TYR A 154 -10.01 -1.32 11.57
CA TYR A 154 -11.35 -1.86 11.81
C TYR A 154 -11.51 -2.36 13.25
N ASP A 155 -10.55 -3.11 13.77
CA ASP A 155 -10.62 -3.75 15.11
C ASP A 155 -10.69 -2.72 16.24
N LEU A 156 -10.05 -1.56 16.09
CA LEU A 156 -10.04 -0.46 17.06
C LEU A 156 -11.30 0.42 17.03
N LEU A 157 -12.20 0.23 16.07
CA LEU A 157 -13.51 0.88 16.10
C LEU A 157 -14.37 0.29 17.24
N SER A 158 -15.17 1.14 17.88
CA SER A 158 -16.19 0.66 18.82
C SER A 158 -17.20 -0.27 18.11
N LYS A 159 -17.82 -1.17 18.85
CA LYS A 159 -18.83 -2.09 18.26
C LYS A 159 -19.97 -1.38 17.52
N PRO A 160 -20.55 -0.27 18.03
CA PRO A 160 -21.52 0.52 17.27
C PRO A 160 -20.94 1.05 15.95
N MET A 161 -19.70 1.56 15.95
CA MET A 161 -19.04 2.07 14.74
C MET A 161 -18.70 0.95 13.76
N GLN A 162 -18.24 -0.22 14.24
CA GLN A 162 -18.04 -1.40 13.39
C GLN A 162 -19.35 -1.82 12.70
N LYS A 163 -20.48 -1.78 13.42
CA LYS A 163 -21.82 -2.08 12.87
C LYS A 163 -22.22 -1.05 11.81
N LEU A 164 -22.06 0.24 12.11
CA LEU A 164 -22.32 1.31 11.14
C LEU A 164 -21.49 1.10 9.86
N CYS A 165 -20.17 1.05 9.99
CA CYS A 165 -19.26 0.90 8.84
C CYS A 165 -19.55 -0.38 8.02
N SER A 166 -19.97 -1.47 8.65
CA SER A 166 -20.28 -2.73 7.94
C SER A 166 -21.55 -2.64 7.08
N ASN A 167 -22.38 -1.63 7.27
CA ASN A 167 -23.60 -1.38 6.50
C ASN A 167 -23.40 -0.30 5.42
N LEU A 168 -22.21 0.31 5.33
CA LEU A 168 -21.92 1.37 4.36
C LEU A 168 -21.23 0.83 3.12
N THR A 169 -21.57 1.43 1.98
CA THR A 169 -20.84 1.27 0.72
C THR A 169 -20.20 2.60 0.35
N ALA A 170 -18.92 2.54 -0.06
CA ALA A 170 -18.12 3.69 -0.43
C ALA A 170 -17.99 3.80 -1.95
N VAL A 171 -18.19 4.99 -2.49
CA VAL A 171 -17.92 5.30 -3.90
C VAL A 171 -16.48 5.75 -4.03
N HIS A 172 -15.68 4.94 -4.72
CA HIS A 172 -14.27 5.22 -5.00
C HIS A 172 -14.14 5.86 -6.39
N ASP A 173 -13.65 7.08 -6.42
CA ASP A 173 -13.50 7.90 -7.62
C ASP A 173 -12.05 8.39 -7.76
N ASN A 174 -11.39 8.02 -8.86
CA ASN A 174 -10.02 8.42 -9.16
C ASN A 174 -9.81 9.94 -9.22
N PHE A 175 -10.86 10.69 -9.52
CA PHE A 175 -10.80 12.14 -9.69
C PHE A 175 -11.34 12.94 -8.51
N TYR A 176 -11.78 12.30 -7.44
CA TYR A 176 -12.39 12.98 -6.30
C TYR A 176 -11.53 14.12 -5.72
N LYS A 177 -10.23 13.86 -5.48
CA LYS A 177 -9.27 14.89 -5.02
C LYS A 177 -8.20 15.23 -6.06
N ASN A 178 -8.17 14.54 -7.19
CA ASN A 178 -7.15 14.71 -8.24
C ASN A 178 -7.64 15.50 -9.46
N LEU A 179 -8.88 15.99 -9.45
CA LEU A 179 -9.48 16.62 -10.63
C LEU A 179 -8.66 17.80 -11.16
N THR A 180 -8.26 18.72 -10.27
CA THR A 180 -7.47 19.90 -10.64
C THR A 180 -6.15 19.49 -11.30
N ASN A 181 -5.42 18.56 -10.68
CA ASN A 181 -4.15 18.07 -11.21
C ASN A 181 -4.33 17.42 -12.61
N VAL A 182 -5.42 16.67 -12.82
CA VAL A 182 -5.70 16.06 -14.12
C VAL A 182 -6.05 17.11 -15.17
N LEU A 183 -6.87 18.11 -14.81
CA LEU A 183 -7.24 19.20 -15.72
C LEU A 183 -6.03 20.06 -16.10
N ASP A 184 -5.15 20.36 -15.16
CA ASP A 184 -3.94 21.16 -15.38
C ASP A 184 -2.93 20.44 -16.28
N ASN A 185 -2.80 19.13 -16.15
CA ASN A 185 -1.80 18.36 -16.92
C ASN A 185 -2.33 17.84 -18.27
N TYR A 186 -3.63 17.55 -18.38
CA TYR A 186 -4.21 16.86 -19.55
C TYR A 186 -5.37 17.60 -20.19
N GLY A 187 -5.85 18.69 -19.60
CA GLY A 187 -6.99 19.48 -20.05
C GLY A 187 -8.33 18.73 -19.98
N ALA A 188 -9.42 19.39 -20.39
CA ALA A 188 -10.78 18.83 -20.30
C ALA A 188 -10.94 17.54 -21.13
N LYS A 189 -10.37 17.50 -22.34
CA LYS A 189 -10.44 16.31 -23.21
C LYS A 189 -9.71 15.12 -22.61
N GLY A 190 -8.54 15.33 -22.01
CA GLY A 190 -7.79 14.28 -21.31
C GLY A 190 -8.55 13.77 -20.09
N TYR A 191 -9.21 14.66 -19.34
CA TYR A 191 -10.09 14.27 -18.24
C TYR A 191 -11.26 13.40 -18.70
N GLU A 192 -11.97 13.79 -19.78
CA GLU A 192 -13.09 13.01 -20.32
C GLU A 192 -12.67 11.60 -20.72
N MET A 193 -11.54 11.46 -21.42
CA MET A 193 -11.00 10.17 -21.82
C MET A 193 -10.64 9.31 -20.59
N ALA A 194 -9.96 9.90 -19.63
CA ALA A 194 -9.58 9.21 -18.38
C ALA A 194 -10.81 8.83 -17.55
N ARG A 195 -11.84 9.69 -17.50
CA ARG A 195 -13.11 9.43 -16.81
C ARG A 195 -13.87 8.26 -17.40
N GLN A 196 -13.91 8.15 -18.74
CA GLN A 196 -14.52 7.01 -19.43
C GLN A 196 -13.75 5.71 -19.16
N ALA A 197 -12.42 5.76 -19.13
CA ALA A 197 -11.57 4.60 -18.85
C ALA A 197 -11.61 4.15 -17.38
N THR A 198 -11.85 5.08 -16.45
CA THR A 198 -11.86 4.82 -15.00
C THR A 198 -13.12 5.38 -14.33
N PRO A 199 -14.31 4.80 -14.62
CA PRO A 199 -15.54 5.19 -13.93
C PRO A 199 -15.45 4.82 -12.45
N PRO A 200 -16.16 5.54 -11.56
CA PRO A 200 -16.20 5.21 -10.14
C PRO A 200 -16.68 3.79 -9.89
N SER A 201 -16.18 3.17 -8.82
CA SER A 201 -16.64 1.87 -8.36
C SER A 201 -17.16 1.96 -6.93
N VAL A 202 -18.18 1.15 -6.66
CA VAL A 202 -18.78 1.03 -5.33
C VAL A 202 -18.24 -0.24 -4.67
N HIS A 203 -17.73 -0.09 -3.44
CA HIS A 203 -17.23 -1.19 -2.61
C HIS A 203 -17.81 -1.13 -1.20
N PRO A 204 -18.00 -2.27 -0.49
CA PRO A 204 -18.27 -2.24 0.93
C PRO A 204 -17.17 -1.46 1.67
N LEU A 205 -17.54 -0.62 2.63
CA LEU A 205 -16.55 0.08 3.49
C LEU A 205 -15.80 -0.91 4.38
N VAL A 206 -16.43 -2.01 4.78
CA VAL A 206 -15.78 -3.11 5.51
C VAL A 206 -15.71 -4.33 4.60
N CYS A 207 -14.51 -4.80 4.31
CA CYS A 207 -14.27 -5.94 3.43
C CYS A 207 -13.59 -7.08 4.18
N LYS A 208 -13.87 -8.32 3.77
CA LYS A 208 -13.08 -9.49 4.15
C LYS A 208 -11.94 -9.68 3.18
N HIS A 209 -10.75 -9.84 3.72
CA HIS A 209 -9.58 -10.20 2.93
C HIS A 209 -9.75 -11.63 2.36
N PRO A 210 -9.53 -11.84 1.05
CA PRO A 210 -9.89 -13.11 0.39
C PRO A 210 -9.07 -14.33 0.87
N GLU A 211 -7.84 -14.12 1.36
CA GLU A 211 -6.98 -15.21 1.82
C GLU A 211 -6.98 -15.38 3.35
N THR A 212 -7.01 -14.28 4.11
CA THR A 212 -6.95 -14.37 5.58
C THR A 212 -8.33 -14.40 6.25
N GLY A 213 -9.39 -14.01 5.55
CA GLY A 213 -10.75 -13.88 6.10
C GLY A 213 -10.91 -12.73 7.10
N LYS A 214 -9.84 -11.99 7.43
CA LYS A 214 -9.89 -10.87 8.37
C LYS A 214 -10.68 -9.71 7.76
N LYS A 215 -11.46 -9.03 8.59
CA LYS A 215 -12.15 -7.79 8.18
C LYS A 215 -11.17 -6.63 8.19
N CYS A 216 -11.28 -5.76 7.18
CA CYS A 216 -10.52 -4.52 7.08
C CYS A 216 -11.46 -3.34 6.76
N LEU A 217 -11.05 -2.15 7.20
CA LEU A 217 -11.68 -0.88 6.84
C LEU A 217 -11.17 -0.46 5.46
N PHE A 218 -11.90 -0.82 4.39
CA PHE A 218 -11.50 -0.55 3.01
C PHE A 218 -11.76 0.91 2.64
N TYR A 219 -10.97 1.81 3.23
CA TYR A 219 -11.11 3.26 3.13
C TYR A 219 -9.87 3.91 2.53
N SER A 220 -10.07 4.68 1.45
CA SER A 220 -9.06 5.48 0.77
C SER A 220 -9.43 6.96 0.90
N GLU A 221 -8.66 7.73 1.68
CA GLU A 221 -8.90 9.17 1.87
C GLU A 221 -8.88 9.92 0.54
N LEU A 222 -7.97 9.52 -0.37
CA LEU A 222 -7.80 10.15 -1.68
C LEU A 222 -8.98 9.89 -2.62
N MET A 223 -9.61 8.71 -2.55
CA MET A 223 -10.52 8.24 -3.59
C MET A 223 -11.98 8.09 -3.14
N VAL A 224 -12.26 7.99 -1.83
CA VAL A 224 -13.65 7.86 -1.35
C VAL A 224 -14.35 9.21 -1.41
N SER A 225 -15.25 9.35 -2.36
CA SER A 225 -16.05 10.58 -2.54
C SER A 225 -17.17 10.66 -1.50
N HIS A 226 -17.95 9.59 -1.32
CA HIS A 226 -19.07 9.54 -0.38
C HIS A 226 -19.46 8.09 -0.04
N PHE A 227 -20.33 7.94 0.95
CA PHE A 227 -21.04 6.71 1.28
C PHE A 227 -22.49 6.83 0.80
N ASN A 228 -22.99 5.82 0.09
CA ASN A 228 -24.29 5.87 -0.56
C ASN A 228 -25.47 5.99 0.43
N GLU A 229 -25.31 5.46 1.63
CA GLU A 229 -26.36 5.36 2.64
C GLU A 229 -26.48 6.60 3.54
N LEU A 230 -25.56 7.59 3.37
CA LEU A 230 -25.48 8.77 4.21
C LEU A 230 -25.82 10.05 3.40
N ASN A 231 -26.45 11.02 4.04
CA ASN A 231 -26.61 12.35 3.50
C ASN A 231 -25.27 13.13 3.54
N ASP A 232 -25.22 14.34 2.97
CA ASP A 232 -23.98 15.11 2.82
C ASP A 232 -23.36 15.52 4.17
N GLU A 233 -24.16 15.86 5.16
CA GLU A 233 -23.69 16.24 6.50
C GLU A 233 -23.09 15.02 7.22
N GLU A 234 -23.79 13.90 7.18
CA GLU A 234 -23.33 12.63 7.75
C GLU A 234 -22.05 12.15 7.05
N ASN A 235 -21.99 12.23 5.72
CA ASN A 235 -20.81 11.92 4.92
C ASN A 235 -19.60 12.73 5.35
N LYS A 236 -19.76 14.04 5.57
CA LYS A 236 -18.68 14.91 6.04
C LYS A 236 -18.14 14.45 7.39
N VAL A 237 -19.03 14.20 8.35
CA VAL A 237 -18.64 13.80 9.73
C VAL A 237 -17.96 12.44 9.74
N ILE A 238 -18.53 11.44 9.02
CA ILE A 238 -17.96 10.09 9.01
C ILE A 238 -16.64 10.04 8.25
N LYS A 239 -16.49 10.75 7.13
CA LYS A 239 -15.20 10.84 6.42
C LYS A 239 -14.12 11.48 7.29
N GLU A 240 -14.41 12.59 7.95
CA GLU A 240 -13.45 13.24 8.86
C GLU A 240 -13.05 12.31 10.01
N PHE A 241 -14.02 11.63 10.62
CA PHE A 241 -13.75 10.64 11.67
C PHE A 241 -12.83 9.53 11.15
N LEU A 242 -13.09 8.93 9.98
CA LEU A 242 -12.30 7.83 9.43
C LEU A 242 -10.88 8.26 9.05
N VAL A 243 -10.73 9.46 8.47
CA VAL A 243 -9.41 10.05 8.19
C VAL A 243 -8.59 10.19 9.46
N ASN A 244 -9.16 10.79 10.50
CA ASN A 244 -8.48 10.96 11.79
C ASN A 244 -8.20 9.61 12.46
N HIS A 245 -9.09 8.63 12.28
CA HIS A 245 -8.91 7.30 12.84
C HIS A 245 -7.75 6.53 12.21
N ILE A 246 -7.60 6.53 10.89
CA ILE A 246 -6.50 5.83 10.21
C ILE A 246 -5.14 6.53 10.37
N LYS A 247 -5.14 7.82 10.72
CA LYS A 247 -3.91 8.62 10.95
C LYS A 247 -3.28 8.40 12.33
N LYS A 248 -3.86 7.58 13.19
CA LYS A 248 -3.31 7.27 14.51
C LYS A 248 -1.95 6.60 14.40
N PRO A 249 -0.91 7.08 15.11
CA PRO A 249 0.46 6.60 14.97
C PRO A 249 0.63 5.11 15.28
N GLU A 250 -0.21 4.54 16.15
CA GLU A 250 -0.19 3.12 16.47
C GLU A 250 -0.70 2.20 15.34
N LEU A 251 -1.26 2.78 14.26
CA LEU A 251 -1.83 2.03 13.13
C LEU A 251 -0.90 1.93 11.94
N TYR A 252 0.15 2.74 11.86
CA TYR A 252 0.98 2.77 10.67
C TYR A 252 2.47 2.56 10.97
N CYS A 253 3.21 2.15 9.95
CA CYS A 253 4.67 2.21 9.92
C CYS A 253 5.13 3.24 8.89
N ARG A 254 6.30 3.83 9.11
CA ARG A 254 7.00 4.72 8.18
C ARG A 254 8.32 4.06 7.79
N PHE A 255 8.61 3.98 6.50
CA PHE A 255 9.82 3.39 5.96
C PHE A 255 10.69 4.46 5.32
N LYS A 256 11.91 4.59 5.83
CA LYS A 256 12.96 5.41 5.24
C LYS A 256 13.60 4.64 4.10
N TRP A 257 13.55 5.21 2.91
CA TRP A 257 14.16 4.63 1.73
C TRP A 257 15.70 4.81 1.72
N GLU A 258 16.35 3.83 1.15
CA GLU A 258 17.74 3.83 0.71
C GLU A 258 17.73 3.32 -0.72
N ASN A 259 18.76 3.66 -1.53
CA ASN A 259 18.89 3.08 -2.87
C ASN A 259 18.86 1.55 -2.78
N ASP A 260 18.27 0.91 -3.77
CA ASP A 260 18.07 -0.53 -3.82
C ASP A 260 17.19 -1.13 -2.69
N SER A 261 16.48 -0.28 -1.94
CA SER A 261 15.41 -0.78 -1.06
C SER A 261 14.18 -1.17 -1.87
N VAL A 262 13.50 -2.22 -1.42
CA VAL A 262 12.25 -2.71 -2.01
C VAL A 262 11.17 -2.78 -0.94
N ALA A 263 9.96 -2.33 -1.28
CA ALA A 263 8.75 -2.56 -0.48
C ALA A 263 7.74 -3.40 -1.26
N PHE A 264 7.17 -4.42 -0.63
CA PHE A 264 6.12 -5.28 -1.17
C PHE A 264 4.92 -5.28 -0.23
N TRP A 265 3.80 -4.68 -0.64
CA TRP A 265 2.62 -4.53 0.23
C TRP A 265 1.37 -5.18 -0.31
N ASP A 266 0.50 -5.55 0.62
CA ASP A 266 -0.85 -6.06 0.36
C ASP A 266 -1.84 -4.90 0.29
N ASN A 267 -2.24 -4.55 -0.92
CA ASN A 267 -3.13 -3.43 -1.18
C ASN A 267 -4.59 -3.69 -0.74
N ARG A 268 -4.92 -4.95 -0.41
CA ARG A 268 -6.28 -5.37 -0.01
C ARG A 268 -6.58 -5.06 1.46
N CYS A 269 -5.53 -4.76 2.25
CA CYS A 269 -5.64 -4.53 3.69
C CYS A 269 -4.74 -3.41 4.22
N THR A 270 -4.07 -2.67 3.33
CA THR A 270 -3.28 -1.49 3.68
C THR A 270 -3.69 -0.29 2.82
N ALA A 271 -3.59 0.90 3.39
CA ALA A 271 -3.48 2.13 2.61
C ALA A 271 -2.09 2.71 2.84
N HIS A 272 -1.62 3.53 1.91
CA HIS A 272 -0.29 4.13 2.02
C HIS A 272 -0.28 5.58 1.55
N LYS A 273 0.80 6.28 1.90
CA LYS A 273 1.06 7.63 1.39
C LYS A 273 2.54 7.89 1.26
N GLY A 274 2.95 8.58 0.19
CA GLY A 274 4.27 9.18 0.10
C GLY A 274 4.35 10.42 0.98
N ILE A 275 5.52 10.68 1.55
CA ILE A 275 5.82 11.86 2.35
C ILE A 275 6.80 12.71 1.53
N PHE A 276 6.34 13.86 1.07
CA PHE A 276 7.08 14.69 0.12
C PHE A 276 7.84 15.82 0.83
N ASP A 277 8.68 15.45 1.79
CA ASP A 277 9.50 16.35 2.61
C ASP A 277 10.97 16.39 2.19
N PHE A 278 11.29 15.98 0.94
CA PHE A 278 12.63 15.86 0.41
C PHE A 278 13.11 17.08 -0.45
N GLY A 279 12.34 18.15 -0.45
CA GLY A 279 12.70 19.38 -1.15
C GLY A 279 12.81 19.20 -2.67
N GLN A 280 13.94 19.61 -3.23
CA GLN A 280 14.21 19.57 -4.68
C GLN A 280 15.20 18.48 -5.09
N GLU A 281 15.42 17.49 -4.24
CA GLU A 281 16.31 16.37 -4.58
C GLU A 281 15.65 15.43 -5.59
N HIS A 282 16.47 14.80 -6.42
CA HIS A 282 15.97 13.81 -7.39
C HIS A 282 15.49 12.55 -6.70
N ARG A 283 14.28 12.10 -7.06
CA ARG A 283 13.72 10.84 -6.57
C ARG A 283 13.21 10.00 -7.73
N LEU A 284 13.73 8.78 -7.87
CA LEU A 284 13.34 7.83 -8.92
C LEU A 284 13.01 6.47 -8.32
N MET A 285 11.81 5.99 -8.59
CA MET A 285 11.31 4.70 -8.14
C MET A 285 10.68 3.95 -9.32
N HIS A 286 10.81 2.63 -9.31
CA HIS A 286 10.09 1.75 -10.21
C HIS A 286 9.04 0.94 -9.45
N ARG A 287 7.82 0.84 -9.99
CA ARG A 287 6.73 0.07 -9.38
C ARG A 287 6.20 -0.98 -10.36
N VAL A 288 6.08 -2.23 -9.89
CA VAL A 288 5.36 -3.30 -10.56
C VAL A 288 4.16 -3.70 -9.71
N ALA A 289 2.96 -3.69 -10.30
CA ALA A 289 1.72 -3.95 -9.58
C ALA A 289 1.10 -5.29 -9.98
N ILE A 290 0.45 -5.94 -9.02
CA ILE A 290 -0.25 -7.21 -9.18
C ILE A 290 -1.73 -6.92 -9.37
N GLN A 291 -2.31 -7.43 -10.43
CA GLN A 291 -3.71 -7.27 -10.78
C GLN A 291 -4.63 -7.87 -9.72
N GLY A 292 -5.75 -7.22 -9.46
CA GLY A 292 -6.78 -7.73 -8.58
C GLY A 292 -7.59 -8.86 -9.20
N GLU A 293 -7.76 -9.95 -8.48
CA GLU A 293 -8.48 -11.14 -8.95
C GLU A 293 -9.98 -11.06 -8.63
N THR A 294 -10.34 -10.46 -7.50
CA THR A 294 -11.70 -10.45 -6.97
C THR A 294 -12.19 -9.04 -6.63
N LYS A 295 -13.52 -8.86 -6.66
CA LYS A 295 -14.14 -7.66 -6.10
C LYS A 295 -14.08 -7.71 -4.58
N PRO A 296 -13.87 -6.57 -3.88
CA PRO A 296 -14.05 -6.48 -2.43
C PRO A 296 -15.45 -6.94 -2.01
N LYS A 297 -15.52 -7.75 -0.92
CA LYS A 297 -16.77 -8.30 -0.36
C LYS A 297 -16.76 -8.15 1.16
N ASN A 298 -17.93 -7.93 1.74
CA ASN A 298 -18.12 -7.93 3.20
C ASN A 298 -18.16 -9.34 3.79
#